data_99614a1268945de6ff5a2055edb6bc96
#
_entry.id   99614a1268945de6ff5a2055edb6bc96
#
_cell.length_a   1.000
_cell.length_b   1.000
_cell.length_c   1.000
_cell.angle_alpha   90.00
_cell.angle_beta   90.00
_cell.angle_gamma   90.00
#
_symmetry.space_group_name_H-M   'P 1'
#
loop_
_entity.id
_entity.type
_entity.pdbx_description
1 polymer ?
#
loop_
_entity_poly.entity_id
_entity_poly.type
_entity_poly.pdbx_seq_one_letter_code
_entity_poly.pdbx_strand_id
1 'polypeptide(L)'
;MRKLPLNMKIYLAVVYILTIGTFLLLRNYEYITLNKASLINLVFFSVLIALTESFTVSFKSMSFSTTFAMELAAYLLFGPVIAIIAVIIGFSMRVLKIGDNRYQHLFNTPIYGTVFNFCVLIQPIMVANYAYVKMGGNFNLDDILNNLLPIVVFSLLCFLVNMLLISILMAVTTKKNLIYLFISNVKLVLLNFIIMVPFGIGLTYMYDQLSYFGVLLLLFPVMLVRFTFSLYVDAKTQYVQTVDALMRAVEARDKYTEGHSQRVGKIVEMIAREMKMNEFKIEMLNMASMMHDVGKIGIDDNILNKPGKLTDDEFNTIKMHPEIGYNILKDVKNLESIIDLVRHHHERYDGRGYPDGKGKDDLSIDVFVIQLADAIDAMTTDRPYRKALSKEEVMFEIHKYSGTQFHPAVVEAYINALKKRES
;
A
#
# COMPACT_ATOMS: atom_id res chain seq x y z
N MET A 1 7.08 -0.36 -28.93
CA MET A 1 7.36 -1.45 -27.94
C MET A 1 8.75 -1.27 -27.37
N ARG A 2 8.93 -0.92 -26.09
CA ARG A 2 10.25 -0.98 -25.44
C ARG A 2 10.75 -2.42 -25.51
N LYS A 3 11.95 -2.63 -26.07
CA LYS A 3 12.57 -3.96 -26.12
C LYS A 3 12.84 -4.43 -24.69
N LEU A 4 12.23 -5.55 -24.28
CA LEU A 4 12.47 -6.15 -22.97
C LEU A 4 13.97 -6.46 -22.80
N PRO A 5 14.56 -6.26 -21.59
CA PRO A 5 15.93 -6.68 -21.29
C PRO A 5 16.13 -8.17 -21.54
N LEU A 6 17.34 -8.56 -21.95
CA LEU A 6 17.65 -9.96 -22.28
C LEU A 6 17.34 -10.91 -21.12
N ASN A 7 17.75 -10.55 -19.90
CA ASN A 7 17.51 -11.37 -18.70
C ASN A 7 16.02 -11.62 -18.46
N MET A 8 15.17 -10.61 -18.73
CA MET A 8 13.72 -10.76 -18.63
C MET A 8 13.16 -11.71 -19.70
N LYS A 9 13.67 -11.63 -20.94
CA LYS A 9 13.26 -12.55 -22.01
C LYS A 9 13.63 -13.99 -21.68
N ILE A 10 14.83 -14.22 -21.16
CA ILE A 10 15.30 -15.56 -20.75
C ILE A 10 14.40 -16.09 -19.63
N TYR A 11 14.14 -15.29 -18.61
CA TYR A 11 13.26 -15.69 -17.49
C TYR A 11 11.84 -16.05 -17.97
N LEU A 12 11.22 -15.20 -18.79
CA LEU A 12 9.90 -15.49 -19.35
C LEU A 12 9.89 -16.78 -20.18
N ALA A 13 10.90 -16.99 -21.04
CA ALA A 13 11.02 -18.22 -21.83
C ALA A 13 11.14 -19.47 -20.95
N VAL A 14 11.95 -19.43 -19.89
CA VAL A 14 12.07 -20.53 -18.91
C VAL A 14 10.73 -20.83 -18.25
N VAL A 15 10.02 -19.80 -17.74
CA VAL A 15 8.72 -19.97 -17.10
C VAL A 15 7.71 -20.59 -18.08
N TYR A 16 7.66 -20.13 -19.33
CA TYR A 16 6.73 -20.66 -20.35
C TYR A 16 7.02 -22.13 -20.68
N ILE A 17 8.31 -22.48 -20.89
CA ILE A 17 8.72 -23.87 -21.18
C ILE A 17 8.38 -24.79 -20.00
N LEU A 18 8.68 -24.37 -18.76
CA LEU A 18 8.36 -25.12 -17.57
C LEU A 18 6.85 -25.33 -17.43
N THR A 19 6.05 -24.30 -17.67
CA THR A 19 4.57 -24.42 -17.58
C THR A 19 4.03 -25.38 -18.63
N ILE A 20 4.51 -25.32 -19.87
CA ILE A 20 4.12 -26.27 -20.91
C ILE A 20 4.55 -27.71 -20.53
N GLY A 21 5.78 -27.87 -20.05
CA GLY A 21 6.30 -29.18 -19.62
C GLY A 21 5.47 -29.79 -18.47
N THR A 22 5.16 -28.99 -17.46
CA THR A 22 4.31 -29.46 -16.35
C THR A 22 2.87 -29.77 -16.80
N PHE A 23 2.31 -28.99 -17.72
CA PHE A 23 0.98 -29.24 -18.28
C PHE A 23 0.92 -30.54 -19.09
N LEU A 24 1.97 -30.89 -19.83
CA LEU A 24 2.05 -32.15 -20.57
C LEU A 24 2.07 -33.37 -19.63
N LEU A 25 2.59 -33.23 -18.41
CA LEU A 25 2.57 -34.31 -17.41
C LEU A 25 1.15 -34.59 -16.86
N LEU A 26 0.21 -33.63 -16.94
CA LEU A 26 -1.20 -33.88 -16.60
C LEU A 26 -1.93 -34.81 -17.56
N ARG A 27 -1.40 -35.01 -18.78
CA ARG A 27 -2.02 -35.89 -19.78
C ARG A 27 -2.22 -37.34 -19.31
N ASN A 28 -1.51 -37.73 -18.28
CA ASN A 28 -1.64 -39.07 -17.67
C ASN A 28 -2.74 -39.18 -16.60
N TYR A 29 -3.41 -38.07 -16.27
CA TYR A 29 -4.57 -38.08 -15.39
C TYR A 29 -5.82 -38.30 -16.25
N GLU A 30 -6.69 -39.22 -15.82
CA GLU A 30 -7.88 -39.72 -16.49
C GLU A 30 -8.69 -38.61 -17.20
N TYR A 31 -9.17 -38.95 -18.40
CA TYR A 31 -9.95 -38.07 -19.26
C TYR A 31 -11.11 -37.44 -18.50
N ILE A 32 -11.08 -36.12 -18.34
CA ILE A 32 -12.26 -35.38 -17.90
C ILE A 32 -13.28 -35.46 -18.99
N THR A 33 -14.31 -36.26 -18.76
CA THR A 33 -15.51 -36.20 -19.59
C THR A 33 -16.21 -34.87 -19.31
N LEU A 34 -16.01 -33.89 -20.20
CA LEU A 34 -16.76 -32.63 -20.14
C LEU A 34 -18.24 -32.95 -20.43
N ASN A 35 -18.97 -33.27 -19.35
CA ASN A 35 -20.41 -33.38 -19.40
C ASN A 35 -21.06 -32.00 -19.13
N LYS A 36 -22.40 -31.92 -19.32
CA LYS A 36 -23.14 -30.66 -19.13
C LYS A 36 -22.96 -30.09 -17.70
N ALA A 37 -22.87 -30.93 -16.68
CA ALA A 37 -22.66 -30.53 -15.29
C ALA A 37 -21.27 -29.92 -15.10
N SER A 38 -20.23 -30.55 -15.64
CA SER A 38 -18.85 -30.02 -15.60
C SER A 38 -18.74 -28.66 -16.26
N LEU A 39 -19.47 -28.42 -17.36
CA LEU A 39 -19.47 -27.13 -18.05
C LEU A 39 -20.14 -26.03 -17.20
N ILE A 40 -21.25 -26.33 -16.54
CA ILE A 40 -21.94 -25.38 -15.67
C ILE A 40 -21.02 -25.00 -14.49
N ASN A 41 -20.37 -25.98 -13.85
CA ASN A 41 -19.42 -25.76 -12.76
C ASN A 41 -18.24 -24.88 -13.22
N LEU A 42 -17.68 -25.17 -14.39
CA LEU A 42 -16.60 -24.38 -14.97
C LEU A 42 -17.02 -22.92 -15.16
N VAL A 43 -18.18 -22.67 -15.77
CA VAL A 43 -18.69 -21.30 -15.97
C VAL A 43 -18.92 -20.60 -14.63
N PHE A 44 -19.54 -21.28 -13.67
CA PHE A 44 -19.83 -20.72 -12.36
C PHE A 44 -18.55 -20.27 -11.63
N PHE A 45 -17.55 -21.16 -11.50
CA PHE A 45 -16.28 -20.81 -10.83
C PHE A 45 -15.47 -19.80 -11.62
N SER A 46 -15.50 -19.82 -12.97
CA SER A 46 -14.86 -18.80 -13.79
C SER A 46 -15.43 -17.41 -13.53
N VAL A 47 -16.75 -17.28 -13.43
CA VAL A 47 -17.42 -16.01 -13.11
C VAL A 47 -17.05 -15.56 -11.70
N LEU A 48 -17.05 -16.45 -10.70
CA LEU A 48 -16.66 -16.12 -9.34
C LEU A 48 -15.20 -15.66 -9.26
N ILE A 49 -14.28 -16.33 -9.94
CA ILE A 49 -12.87 -15.93 -10.02
C ILE A 49 -12.75 -14.56 -10.70
N ALA A 50 -13.46 -14.31 -11.81
CA ALA A 50 -13.45 -13.01 -12.46
C ALA A 50 -13.93 -11.89 -11.54
N LEU A 51 -15.00 -12.12 -10.79
CA LEU A 51 -15.52 -11.18 -9.80
C LEU A 51 -14.53 -10.94 -8.67
N THR A 52 -14.00 -12.00 -8.06
CA THR A 52 -13.05 -11.88 -6.94
C THR A 52 -11.74 -11.22 -7.34
N GLU A 53 -11.24 -11.44 -8.55
CA GLU A 53 -10.10 -10.75 -9.14
C GLU A 53 -10.39 -9.28 -9.42
N SER A 54 -11.57 -8.96 -9.97
CA SER A 54 -11.96 -7.58 -10.32
C SER A 54 -12.15 -6.70 -9.09
N PHE A 55 -12.60 -7.27 -7.97
CA PHE A 55 -12.76 -6.58 -6.70
C PHE A 55 -11.53 -6.67 -5.78
N THR A 56 -10.34 -6.85 -6.34
CA THR A 56 -9.10 -6.82 -5.55
C THR A 56 -8.89 -5.43 -4.95
N VAL A 57 -8.80 -5.35 -3.63
CA VAL A 57 -8.55 -4.10 -2.91
C VAL A 57 -7.05 -3.95 -2.68
N SER A 58 -6.48 -2.86 -3.21
CA SER A 58 -5.09 -2.50 -2.95
C SER A 58 -5.04 -1.41 -1.90
N PHE A 59 -4.35 -1.66 -0.80
CA PHE A 59 -4.11 -0.68 0.25
C PHE A 59 -2.61 -0.54 0.50
N LYS A 60 -2.06 0.65 0.26
CA LYS A 60 -0.61 0.92 0.24
C LYS A 60 0.09 -0.03 -0.75
N SER A 61 0.93 -0.95 -0.26
CA SER A 61 1.65 -1.96 -1.06
C SER A 61 1.00 -3.34 -1.00
N MET A 62 -0.16 -3.49 -0.34
CA MET A 62 -0.85 -4.76 -0.17
C MET A 62 -2.04 -4.86 -1.12
N SER A 63 -2.18 -6.01 -1.77
CA SER A 63 -3.38 -6.40 -2.51
C SER A 63 -4.01 -7.63 -1.86
N PHE A 64 -5.27 -7.51 -1.48
CA PHE A 64 -6.02 -8.61 -0.88
C PHE A 64 -6.93 -9.22 -1.94
N SER A 65 -6.67 -10.49 -2.29
CA SER A 65 -7.50 -11.27 -3.19
C SER A 65 -8.11 -12.47 -2.48
N THR A 66 -9.37 -12.78 -2.78
CA THR A 66 -10.04 -14.01 -2.34
C THR A 66 -9.95 -15.12 -3.39
N THR A 67 -9.28 -14.87 -4.50
CA THR A 67 -9.20 -15.78 -5.65
C THR A 67 -8.63 -17.14 -5.28
N PHE A 68 -7.60 -17.18 -4.41
CA PHE A 68 -7.03 -18.45 -3.96
C PHE A 68 -8.06 -19.37 -3.30
N ALA A 69 -9.01 -18.83 -2.54
CA ALA A 69 -10.07 -19.65 -1.94
C ALA A 69 -11.00 -20.26 -2.99
N MET A 70 -11.34 -19.51 -4.07
CA MET A 70 -12.12 -20.01 -5.20
C MET A 70 -11.35 -21.06 -6.00
N GLU A 71 -10.05 -20.82 -6.21
CA GLU A 71 -9.13 -21.74 -6.86
C GLU A 71 -9.02 -23.05 -6.09
N LEU A 72 -8.81 -22.99 -4.77
CA LEU A 72 -8.75 -24.15 -3.89
C LEU A 72 -10.07 -24.92 -3.88
N ALA A 73 -11.22 -24.23 -3.79
CA ALA A 73 -12.53 -24.87 -3.84
C ALA A 73 -12.76 -25.56 -5.19
N ALA A 74 -12.47 -24.90 -6.30
CA ALA A 74 -12.58 -25.53 -7.63
C ALA A 74 -11.65 -26.73 -7.80
N TYR A 75 -10.43 -26.67 -7.21
CA TYR A 75 -9.48 -27.77 -7.22
C TYR A 75 -9.99 -28.98 -6.41
N LEU A 76 -10.47 -28.76 -5.21
CA LEU A 76 -10.96 -29.84 -4.33
C LEU A 76 -12.25 -30.50 -4.86
N LEU A 77 -13.12 -29.69 -5.50
CA LEU A 77 -14.40 -30.15 -6.04
C LEU A 77 -14.27 -30.88 -7.38
N PHE A 78 -13.41 -30.39 -8.26
CA PHE A 78 -13.42 -30.79 -9.68
C PHE A 78 -12.05 -31.22 -10.20
N GLY A 79 -11.02 -31.19 -9.37
CA GLY A 79 -9.65 -31.54 -9.73
C GLY A 79 -8.88 -30.44 -10.46
N PRO A 80 -7.59 -30.72 -10.80
CA PRO A 80 -6.64 -29.69 -11.26
C PRO A 80 -7.01 -29.08 -12.61
N VAL A 81 -7.58 -29.86 -13.54
CA VAL A 81 -7.80 -29.37 -14.90
C VAL A 81 -8.96 -28.37 -14.96
N ILE A 82 -10.08 -28.67 -14.28
CA ILE A 82 -11.21 -27.72 -14.21
C ILE A 82 -10.80 -26.47 -13.45
N ALA A 83 -10.07 -26.60 -12.33
CA ALA A 83 -9.54 -25.46 -11.59
C ALA A 83 -8.66 -24.56 -12.47
N ILE A 84 -7.71 -25.13 -13.21
CA ILE A 84 -6.82 -24.39 -14.11
C ILE A 84 -7.62 -23.65 -15.20
N ILE A 85 -8.57 -24.33 -15.85
CA ILE A 85 -9.37 -23.71 -16.91
C ILE A 85 -10.24 -22.59 -16.32
N ALA A 86 -10.87 -22.81 -15.15
CA ALA A 86 -11.67 -21.80 -14.47
C ALA A 86 -10.85 -20.55 -14.13
N VAL A 87 -9.62 -20.76 -13.63
CA VAL A 87 -8.68 -19.66 -13.30
C VAL A 87 -8.27 -18.90 -14.56
N ILE A 88 -7.94 -19.57 -15.66
CA ILE A 88 -7.56 -18.92 -16.92
C ILE A 88 -8.72 -18.08 -17.46
N ILE A 89 -9.94 -18.64 -17.51
CA ILE A 89 -11.12 -17.93 -18.00
C ILE A 89 -11.43 -16.76 -17.07
N GLY A 90 -11.51 -16.98 -15.76
CA GLY A 90 -11.84 -15.96 -14.77
C GLY A 90 -10.84 -14.80 -14.79
N PHE A 91 -9.54 -15.12 -14.83
CA PHE A 91 -8.50 -14.10 -14.95
C PHE A 91 -8.56 -13.32 -16.28
N SER A 92 -8.96 -13.98 -17.37
CA SER A 92 -9.15 -13.33 -18.68
C SER A 92 -10.30 -12.33 -18.68
N MET A 93 -11.34 -12.60 -17.90
CA MET A 93 -12.54 -11.77 -17.77
C MET A 93 -12.39 -10.63 -16.74
N ARG A 94 -11.35 -10.64 -15.93
CA ARG A 94 -11.17 -9.64 -14.88
C ARG A 94 -11.02 -8.22 -15.43
N VAL A 95 -11.52 -7.25 -14.68
CA VAL A 95 -11.34 -5.81 -14.92
C VAL A 95 -10.84 -5.17 -13.63
N LEU A 96 -9.60 -4.71 -13.62
CA LEU A 96 -8.97 -4.07 -12.46
C LEU A 96 -9.04 -2.55 -12.60
N LYS A 97 -9.52 -1.85 -11.58
CA LYS A 97 -9.43 -0.39 -11.49
C LYS A 97 -8.01 -0.02 -11.02
N ILE A 98 -7.26 0.69 -11.86
CA ILE A 98 -5.90 1.19 -11.55
C ILE A 98 -5.94 2.71 -11.51
N GLY A 99 -6.07 3.28 -10.30
CA GLY A 99 -6.17 4.73 -10.12
C GLY A 99 -7.48 5.32 -10.66
N ASP A 100 -7.53 6.65 -10.72
CA ASP A 100 -8.72 7.37 -11.18
C ASP A 100 -8.97 7.13 -12.68
N ASN A 101 -10.13 6.53 -13.00
CA ASN A 101 -10.63 6.27 -14.36
C ASN A 101 -9.74 5.42 -15.28
N ARG A 102 -8.80 4.62 -14.76
CA ARG A 102 -8.02 3.68 -15.55
C ARG A 102 -8.38 2.25 -15.17
N TYR A 103 -8.73 1.46 -16.18
CA TYR A 103 -9.05 0.04 -16.02
C TYR A 103 -8.03 -0.81 -16.75
N GLN A 104 -7.56 -1.88 -16.12
CA GLN A 104 -6.72 -2.90 -16.74
C GLN A 104 -7.56 -4.16 -17.01
N HIS A 105 -7.48 -4.64 -18.23
CA HIS A 105 -8.15 -5.86 -18.69
C HIS A 105 -7.27 -6.58 -19.73
N LEU A 106 -7.68 -7.77 -20.14
CA LEU A 106 -6.90 -8.62 -21.06
C LEU A 106 -6.41 -7.86 -22.31
N PHE A 107 -7.25 -7.03 -22.91
CA PHE A 107 -6.96 -6.38 -24.21
C PHE A 107 -6.01 -5.17 -24.10
N ASN A 108 -5.78 -4.60 -22.92
CA ASN A 108 -4.85 -3.49 -22.74
C ASN A 108 -3.59 -3.88 -21.95
N THR A 109 -3.47 -5.16 -21.60
CA THR A 109 -2.28 -5.73 -20.96
C THR A 109 -1.33 -6.28 -22.05
N PRO A 110 0.00 -6.03 -21.98
CA PRO A 110 0.94 -6.61 -22.94
C PRO A 110 0.87 -8.13 -22.94
N ILE A 111 0.86 -8.75 -24.13
CA ILE A 111 0.69 -10.21 -24.30
C ILE A 111 1.66 -11.01 -23.43
N TYR A 112 2.94 -10.62 -23.37
CA TYR A 112 3.93 -11.32 -22.53
C TYR A 112 3.60 -11.27 -21.05
N GLY A 113 3.00 -10.18 -20.57
CA GLY A 113 2.53 -10.04 -19.19
C GLY A 113 1.31 -10.93 -18.92
N THR A 114 0.37 -11.00 -19.85
CA THR A 114 -0.79 -11.89 -19.77
C THR A 114 -0.39 -13.36 -19.73
N VAL A 115 0.49 -13.79 -20.64
CA VAL A 115 1.00 -15.17 -20.66
C VAL A 115 1.78 -15.50 -19.40
N PHE A 116 2.62 -14.58 -18.90
CA PHE A 116 3.31 -14.76 -17.62
C PHE A 116 2.31 -14.93 -16.46
N ASN A 117 1.29 -14.09 -16.38
CA ASN A 117 0.27 -14.20 -15.34
C ASN A 117 -0.45 -15.57 -15.38
N PHE A 118 -0.78 -16.09 -16.56
CA PHE A 118 -1.31 -17.45 -16.68
C PHE A 118 -0.33 -18.50 -16.14
N CYS A 119 0.95 -18.39 -16.49
CA CYS A 119 1.96 -19.33 -15.98
C CYS A 119 2.08 -19.28 -14.44
N VAL A 120 2.01 -18.09 -13.86
CA VAL A 120 2.08 -17.87 -12.40
C VAL A 120 0.82 -18.41 -11.67
N LEU A 121 -0.29 -18.55 -12.38
CA LEU A 121 -1.51 -19.17 -11.84
C LEU A 121 -1.51 -20.70 -12.02
N ILE A 122 -1.09 -21.19 -13.19
CA ILE A 122 -1.12 -22.61 -13.55
C ILE A 122 -0.03 -23.41 -12.84
N GLN A 123 1.20 -22.92 -12.87
CA GLN A 123 2.37 -23.67 -12.40
C GLN A 123 2.31 -24.03 -10.91
N PRO A 124 1.87 -23.14 -10.00
CA PRO A 124 1.68 -23.49 -8.59
C PRO A 124 0.69 -24.65 -8.38
N ILE A 125 -0.48 -24.61 -9.08
CA ILE A 125 -1.48 -25.69 -8.99
C ILE A 125 -0.87 -27.03 -9.42
N MET A 126 -0.10 -27.03 -10.51
CA MET A 126 0.53 -28.23 -11.06
C MET A 126 1.53 -28.86 -10.12
N VAL A 127 2.45 -28.05 -9.57
CA VAL A 127 3.46 -28.50 -8.62
C VAL A 127 2.81 -29.00 -7.33
N ALA A 128 1.83 -28.28 -6.83
CA ALA A 128 1.11 -28.62 -5.62
C ALA A 128 0.25 -29.89 -5.78
N ASN A 129 -0.39 -30.08 -6.96
CA ASN A 129 -1.15 -31.27 -7.27
C ASN A 129 -0.29 -32.54 -7.22
N TYR A 130 0.96 -32.47 -7.73
CA TYR A 130 1.87 -33.61 -7.65
C TYR A 130 2.12 -34.03 -6.20
N ALA A 131 2.36 -33.09 -5.30
CA ALA A 131 2.54 -33.37 -3.88
C ALA A 131 1.24 -33.88 -3.24
N TYR A 132 0.10 -33.26 -3.54
CA TYR A 132 -1.22 -33.65 -3.04
C TYR A 132 -1.52 -35.12 -3.30
N VAL A 133 -1.37 -35.56 -4.56
CA VAL A 133 -1.63 -36.94 -4.97
C VAL A 133 -0.59 -37.90 -4.34
N LYS A 134 0.69 -37.53 -4.27
CA LYS A 134 1.74 -38.34 -3.64
C LYS A 134 1.54 -38.55 -2.16
N MET A 135 0.86 -37.63 -1.47
CA MET A 135 0.49 -37.75 -0.07
C MET A 135 -0.83 -38.53 0.16
N GLY A 136 -1.41 -39.10 -0.90
CA GLY A 136 -2.67 -39.83 -0.82
C GLY A 136 -3.91 -38.95 -0.79
N GLY A 137 -3.76 -37.66 -1.16
CA GLY A 137 -4.90 -36.75 -1.31
C GLY A 137 -5.89 -37.27 -2.33
N ASN A 138 -7.17 -37.20 -2.00
CA ASN A 138 -8.28 -37.61 -2.87
C ASN A 138 -9.29 -36.48 -3.01
N PHE A 139 -10.18 -36.59 -3.99
CA PHE A 139 -11.22 -35.61 -4.30
C PHE A 139 -12.59 -36.07 -3.75
N ASN A 140 -12.59 -36.95 -2.75
CA ASN A 140 -13.81 -37.35 -2.04
C ASN A 140 -14.06 -36.40 -0.87
N LEU A 141 -15.17 -35.67 -0.89
CA LEU A 141 -15.52 -34.67 0.09
C LEU A 141 -15.94 -35.27 1.46
N ASP A 142 -16.42 -36.50 1.46
CA ASP A 142 -16.78 -37.22 2.70
C ASP A 142 -15.57 -37.42 3.62
N ASP A 143 -14.37 -37.34 3.06
CA ASP A 143 -13.10 -37.62 3.77
C ASP A 143 -12.20 -36.36 3.91
N ILE A 144 -12.80 -35.18 3.92
CA ILE A 144 -12.06 -33.91 3.90
C ILE A 144 -11.11 -33.74 5.10
N LEU A 145 -11.47 -34.33 6.26
CA LEU A 145 -10.64 -34.28 7.47
C LEU A 145 -9.36 -35.12 7.33
N ASN A 146 -9.44 -36.30 6.68
CA ASN A 146 -8.26 -37.11 6.39
C ASN A 146 -7.40 -36.49 5.27
N ASN A 147 -7.98 -35.66 4.44
CA ASN A 147 -7.27 -34.88 3.41
C ASN A 147 -6.67 -33.58 3.94
N LEU A 148 -6.86 -33.21 5.20
CA LEU A 148 -6.44 -31.90 5.71
C LEU A 148 -4.93 -31.65 5.52
N LEU A 149 -4.08 -32.62 5.83
CA LEU A 149 -2.64 -32.50 5.65
C LEU A 149 -2.25 -32.34 4.16
N PRO A 150 -2.71 -33.18 3.21
CA PRO A 150 -2.53 -32.96 1.78
C PRO A 150 -3.01 -31.58 1.31
N ILE A 151 -4.16 -31.07 1.79
CA ILE A 151 -4.71 -29.77 1.45
C ILE A 151 -3.80 -28.63 1.93
N VAL A 152 -3.30 -28.73 3.16
CA VAL A 152 -2.38 -27.72 3.72
C VAL A 152 -1.07 -27.69 2.92
N VAL A 153 -0.52 -28.87 2.58
CA VAL A 153 0.72 -28.95 1.77
C VAL A 153 0.49 -28.44 0.35
N PHE A 154 -0.63 -28.79 -0.28
CA PHE A 154 -1.04 -28.23 -1.57
C PHE A 154 -1.06 -26.71 -1.51
N SER A 155 -1.79 -26.17 -0.54
CA SER A 155 -1.95 -24.72 -0.40
C SER A 155 -0.61 -24.03 -0.16
N LEU A 156 0.23 -24.58 0.72
CA LEU A 156 1.56 -24.01 1.01
C LEU A 156 2.46 -24.01 -0.23
N LEU A 157 2.45 -25.09 -1.01
CA LEU A 157 3.24 -25.19 -2.25
C LEU A 157 2.71 -24.21 -3.31
N CYS A 158 1.40 -24.07 -3.47
CA CYS A 158 0.81 -23.06 -4.33
C CYS A 158 1.32 -21.65 -3.96
N PHE A 159 1.28 -21.31 -2.68
CA PHE A 159 1.75 -20.04 -2.17
C PHE A 159 3.24 -19.82 -2.42
N LEU A 160 4.09 -20.77 -2.04
CA LEU A 160 5.54 -20.63 -2.16
C LEU A 160 6.01 -20.55 -3.61
N VAL A 161 5.46 -21.38 -4.50
CA VAL A 161 5.80 -21.37 -5.93
C VAL A 161 5.36 -20.05 -6.58
N ASN A 162 4.15 -19.57 -6.28
CA ASN A 162 3.65 -18.28 -6.75
C ASN A 162 4.56 -17.13 -6.29
N MET A 163 4.88 -17.08 -4.99
CA MET A 163 5.78 -16.05 -4.43
C MET A 163 7.17 -16.11 -5.03
N LEU A 164 7.70 -17.29 -5.30
CA LEU A 164 9.01 -17.46 -5.92
C LEU A 164 9.03 -16.90 -7.35
N LEU A 165 8.04 -17.27 -8.18
CA LEU A 165 7.95 -16.78 -9.56
C LEU A 165 7.85 -15.25 -9.63
N ILE A 166 7.01 -14.65 -8.78
CA ILE A 166 6.87 -13.19 -8.71
C ILE A 166 8.16 -12.53 -8.23
N SER A 167 8.81 -13.10 -7.20
CA SER A 167 10.04 -12.53 -6.64
C SER A 167 11.22 -12.59 -7.60
N ILE A 168 11.32 -13.65 -8.42
CA ILE A 168 12.33 -13.74 -9.48
C ILE A 168 12.07 -12.66 -10.56
N LEU A 169 10.82 -12.48 -10.99
CA LEU A 169 10.49 -11.40 -11.93
C LEU A 169 10.89 -10.04 -11.37
N MET A 170 10.57 -9.77 -10.10
CA MET A 170 10.94 -8.52 -9.44
C MET A 170 12.46 -8.35 -9.33
N ALA A 171 13.19 -9.40 -8.99
CA ALA A 171 14.66 -9.36 -8.93
C ALA A 171 15.30 -9.06 -10.29
N VAL A 172 14.79 -9.68 -11.36
CA VAL A 172 15.26 -9.44 -12.74
C VAL A 172 14.96 -8.01 -13.21
N THR A 173 13.82 -7.44 -12.81
CA THR A 173 13.40 -6.09 -13.24
C THR A 173 14.02 -4.98 -12.40
N THR A 174 14.15 -5.16 -11.08
CA THR A 174 14.62 -4.13 -10.15
C THR A 174 16.09 -4.24 -9.78
N LYS A 175 16.76 -5.36 -10.15
CA LYS A 175 18.14 -5.71 -9.76
C LYS A 175 18.37 -5.80 -8.25
N LYS A 176 17.30 -5.96 -7.46
CA LYS A 176 17.38 -6.15 -6.00
C LYS A 176 17.64 -7.62 -5.66
N ASN A 177 18.13 -7.85 -4.45
CA ASN A 177 18.40 -9.20 -3.94
C ASN A 177 17.12 -10.06 -3.90
N LEU A 178 17.19 -11.26 -4.50
CA LEU A 178 16.07 -12.20 -4.60
C LEU A 178 15.55 -12.65 -3.23
N ILE A 179 16.45 -12.98 -2.30
CA ILE A 179 16.07 -13.47 -0.97
C ILE A 179 15.32 -12.37 -0.19
N TYR A 180 15.81 -11.15 -0.26
CA TYR A 180 15.14 -10.00 0.35
C TYR A 180 13.73 -9.79 -0.22
N LEU A 181 13.58 -9.84 -1.55
CA LEU A 181 12.29 -9.69 -2.22
C LEU A 181 11.34 -10.83 -1.87
N PHE A 182 11.83 -12.08 -1.84
CA PHE A 182 11.02 -13.24 -1.49
C PHE A 182 10.49 -13.15 -0.06
N ILE A 183 11.37 -12.88 0.92
CA ILE A 183 10.97 -12.73 2.33
C ILE A 183 9.98 -11.57 2.51
N SER A 184 10.23 -10.44 1.83
CA SER A 184 9.34 -9.27 1.88
C SER A 184 7.96 -9.57 1.32
N ASN A 185 7.88 -10.23 0.15
CA ASN A 185 6.62 -10.62 -0.47
C ASN A 185 5.86 -11.67 0.37
N VAL A 186 6.56 -12.67 0.91
CA VAL A 186 5.94 -13.67 1.79
C VAL A 186 5.35 -13.00 3.03
N LYS A 187 6.09 -12.15 3.73
CA LYS A 187 5.59 -11.45 4.92
C LYS A 187 4.35 -10.62 4.62
N LEU A 188 4.30 -9.99 3.45
CA LEU A 188 3.21 -9.12 3.04
C LEU A 188 1.90 -9.89 2.82
N VAL A 189 1.97 -11.09 2.23
CA VAL A 189 0.80 -11.83 1.75
C VAL A 189 0.41 -12.99 2.67
N LEU A 190 1.31 -13.42 3.57
CA LEU A 190 1.14 -14.61 4.39
C LEU A 190 -0.16 -14.61 5.21
N LEU A 191 -0.51 -13.50 5.84
CA LEU A 191 -1.73 -13.41 6.65
C LEU A 191 -2.99 -13.61 5.80
N ASN A 192 -3.03 -12.98 4.62
CA ASN A 192 -4.15 -13.19 3.69
C ASN A 192 -4.24 -14.65 3.25
N PHE A 193 -3.11 -15.28 2.97
CA PHE A 193 -3.06 -16.69 2.57
C PHE A 193 -3.58 -17.62 3.69
N ILE A 194 -3.15 -17.43 4.94
CA ILE A 194 -3.59 -18.24 6.09
C ILE A 194 -5.13 -18.17 6.25
N ILE A 195 -5.73 -17.01 6.00
CA ILE A 195 -7.19 -16.83 6.09
C ILE A 195 -7.90 -17.51 4.90
N MET A 196 -7.30 -17.46 3.70
CA MET A 196 -7.94 -17.97 2.49
C MET A 196 -8.00 -19.50 2.41
N VAL A 197 -7.09 -20.23 3.07
CA VAL A 197 -7.11 -21.70 3.06
C VAL A 197 -8.36 -22.27 3.77
N PRO A 198 -8.64 -21.95 5.05
CA PRO A 198 -9.88 -22.38 5.71
C PRO A 198 -11.14 -21.90 4.98
N PHE A 199 -11.08 -20.70 4.39
CA PHE A 199 -12.21 -20.16 3.63
C PHE A 199 -12.47 -20.97 2.37
N GLY A 200 -11.44 -21.40 1.61
CA GLY A 200 -11.57 -22.29 0.46
C GLY A 200 -12.13 -23.67 0.82
N ILE A 201 -11.68 -24.25 1.96
CA ILE A 201 -12.23 -25.49 2.49
C ILE A 201 -13.72 -25.31 2.85
N GLY A 202 -14.06 -24.20 3.51
CA GLY A 202 -15.45 -23.85 3.83
C GLY A 202 -16.35 -23.72 2.59
N LEU A 203 -15.84 -23.11 1.53
CA LEU A 203 -16.56 -23.01 0.23
C LEU A 203 -16.79 -24.39 -0.38
N THR A 204 -15.79 -25.27 -0.33
CA THR A 204 -15.90 -26.66 -0.78
C THR A 204 -17.01 -27.40 -0.03
N TYR A 205 -17.00 -27.32 1.28
CA TYR A 205 -18.03 -27.93 2.14
C TYR A 205 -19.43 -27.34 1.86
N MET A 206 -19.54 -26.03 1.75
CA MET A 206 -20.83 -25.36 1.47
C MET A 206 -21.36 -25.70 0.07
N TYR A 207 -20.49 -25.87 -0.92
CA TYR A 207 -20.89 -26.36 -2.23
C TYR A 207 -21.44 -27.78 -2.16
N ASP A 208 -20.80 -28.66 -1.42
CA ASP A 208 -21.23 -30.04 -1.22
C ASP A 208 -22.64 -30.12 -0.60
N GLN A 209 -22.89 -29.33 0.43
CA GLN A 209 -24.15 -29.35 1.17
C GLN A 209 -25.29 -28.61 0.46
N LEU A 210 -25.03 -27.48 -0.17
CA LEU A 210 -26.05 -26.56 -0.71
C LEU A 210 -25.79 -26.16 -2.16
N SER A 211 -24.86 -26.84 -2.84
CA SER A 211 -24.48 -26.57 -4.23
C SER A 211 -24.08 -25.10 -4.44
N TYR A 212 -24.43 -24.49 -5.54
CA TYR A 212 -24.10 -23.10 -5.89
C TYR A 212 -24.58 -22.09 -4.85
N PHE A 213 -25.76 -22.37 -4.23
CA PHE A 213 -26.32 -21.48 -3.21
C PHE A 213 -25.42 -21.39 -1.98
N GLY A 214 -24.84 -22.50 -1.55
CA GLY A 214 -23.91 -22.52 -0.41
C GLY A 214 -22.66 -21.65 -0.65
N VAL A 215 -22.09 -21.71 -1.86
CA VAL A 215 -20.95 -20.87 -2.24
C VAL A 215 -21.33 -19.39 -2.22
N LEU A 216 -22.47 -19.02 -2.80
CA LEU A 216 -22.96 -17.64 -2.84
C LEU A 216 -23.26 -17.12 -1.44
N LEU A 217 -23.86 -17.95 -0.58
CA LEU A 217 -24.17 -17.60 0.81
C LEU A 217 -22.91 -17.25 1.61
N LEU A 218 -21.83 -18.00 1.43
CA LEU A 218 -20.57 -17.77 2.14
C LEU A 218 -19.76 -16.61 1.50
N LEU A 219 -19.81 -16.49 0.17
CA LEU A 219 -19.08 -15.47 -0.56
C LEU A 219 -19.67 -14.06 -0.39
N PHE A 220 -21.01 -13.95 -0.34
CA PHE A 220 -21.71 -12.67 -0.30
C PHE A 220 -21.27 -11.77 0.87
N PRO A 221 -21.22 -12.22 2.14
CA PRO A 221 -20.74 -11.41 3.24
C PRO A 221 -19.29 -10.94 3.05
N VAL A 222 -18.42 -11.81 2.51
CA VAL A 222 -17.01 -11.46 2.26
C VAL A 222 -16.90 -10.39 1.18
N MET A 223 -17.69 -10.51 0.11
CA MET A 223 -17.72 -9.49 -0.95
C MET A 223 -18.30 -8.16 -0.45
N LEU A 224 -19.31 -8.21 0.42
CA LEU A 224 -19.87 -7.01 1.06
C LEU A 224 -18.84 -6.29 1.94
N VAL A 225 -18.11 -7.04 2.80
CA VAL A 225 -17.03 -6.46 3.62
C VAL A 225 -15.94 -5.87 2.74
N ARG A 226 -15.56 -6.52 1.66
CA ARG A 226 -14.56 -5.98 0.72
C ARG A 226 -15.04 -4.73 0.01
N PHE A 227 -16.28 -4.72 -0.43
CA PHE A 227 -16.89 -3.55 -1.08
C PHE A 227 -16.92 -2.35 -0.13
N THR A 228 -17.39 -2.55 1.10
CA THR A 228 -17.41 -1.48 2.12
C THR A 228 -16.01 -1.00 2.48
N PHE A 229 -15.02 -1.90 2.56
CA PHE A 229 -13.63 -1.53 2.78
C PHE A 229 -13.04 -0.73 1.59
N SER A 230 -13.37 -1.11 0.34
CA SER A 230 -12.98 -0.32 -0.83
C SER A 230 -13.56 1.09 -0.80
N LEU A 231 -14.85 1.22 -0.47
CA LEU A 231 -15.50 2.53 -0.32
C LEU A 231 -14.83 3.37 0.78
N TYR A 232 -14.47 2.74 1.90
CA TYR A 232 -13.75 3.43 2.98
C TYR A 232 -12.37 3.94 2.53
N VAL A 233 -11.59 3.11 1.82
CA VAL A 233 -10.28 3.50 1.29
C VAL A 233 -10.40 4.63 0.27
N ASP A 234 -11.38 4.54 -0.65
CA ASP A 234 -11.64 5.58 -1.66
C ASP A 234 -12.05 6.90 -0.98
N ALA A 235 -12.96 6.86 0.00
CA ALA A 235 -13.39 8.03 0.76
C ALA A 235 -12.22 8.67 1.53
N LYS A 236 -11.37 7.85 2.19
CA LYS A 236 -10.17 8.33 2.89
C LYS A 236 -9.19 9.01 1.92
N THR A 237 -8.99 8.42 0.74
CA THR A 237 -8.09 8.97 -0.28
C THR A 237 -8.63 10.31 -0.81
N GLN A 238 -9.91 10.39 -1.12
CA GLN A 238 -10.57 11.63 -1.55
C GLN A 238 -10.50 12.72 -0.47
N TYR A 239 -10.67 12.35 0.81
CA TYR A 239 -10.51 13.28 1.91
C TYR A 239 -9.10 13.90 1.92
N VAL A 240 -8.05 13.08 1.85
CA VAL A 240 -6.66 13.56 1.85
C VAL A 240 -6.39 14.44 0.61
N GLN A 241 -6.88 14.05 -0.57
CA GLN A 241 -6.73 14.84 -1.80
C GLN A 241 -7.46 16.20 -1.70
N THR A 242 -8.62 16.24 -1.07
CA THR A 242 -9.37 17.49 -0.86
C THR A 242 -8.62 18.42 0.08
N VAL A 243 -8.08 17.90 1.18
CA VAL A 243 -7.23 18.68 2.10
C VAL A 243 -6.00 19.21 1.38
N ASP A 244 -5.30 18.37 0.60
CA ASP A 244 -4.13 18.79 -0.20
C ASP A 244 -4.50 19.92 -1.20
N ALA A 245 -5.63 19.80 -1.90
CA ALA A 245 -6.10 20.82 -2.83
C ALA A 245 -6.45 22.14 -2.12
N LEU A 246 -7.09 22.09 -0.95
CA LEU A 246 -7.37 23.28 -0.15
C LEU A 246 -6.09 23.95 0.37
N MET A 247 -5.13 23.15 0.83
CA MET A 247 -3.85 23.68 1.29
C MET A 247 -3.04 24.32 0.16
N ARG A 248 -3.04 23.73 -1.04
CA ARG A 248 -2.45 24.39 -2.23
C ARG A 248 -3.12 25.73 -2.55
N ALA A 249 -4.43 25.86 -2.32
CA ALA A 249 -5.11 27.15 -2.52
C ALA A 249 -4.67 28.19 -1.47
N VAL A 250 -4.39 27.77 -0.24
CA VAL A 250 -3.80 28.63 0.80
C VAL A 250 -2.36 29.01 0.44
N GLU A 251 -1.53 28.03 0.06
CA GLU A 251 -0.15 28.24 -0.38
C GLU A 251 -0.04 29.17 -1.61
N ALA A 252 -1.01 29.10 -2.54
CA ALA A 252 -1.03 29.97 -3.73
C ALA A 252 -1.14 31.47 -3.41
N ARG A 253 -1.58 31.84 -2.20
CA ARG A 253 -1.57 33.23 -1.71
C ARG A 253 -0.18 33.67 -1.22
N ASP A 254 0.63 32.72 -0.77
CA ASP A 254 2.02 32.96 -0.31
C ASP A 254 2.98 32.52 -1.41
N LYS A 255 3.52 33.47 -2.15
CA LYS A 255 4.37 33.22 -3.34
C LYS A 255 5.59 32.34 -3.09
N TYR A 256 5.91 32.06 -1.83
CA TYR A 256 7.11 31.35 -1.44
C TYR A 256 6.86 29.95 -0.88
N THR A 257 5.59 29.55 -0.77
CA THR A 257 5.21 28.29 -0.14
C THR A 257 4.69 27.21 -1.12
N GLU A 258 4.79 27.42 -2.44
CA GLU A 258 4.35 26.42 -3.42
C GLU A 258 5.02 25.06 -3.14
N GLY A 259 4.21 24.06 -2.84
CA GLY A 259 4.61 22.69 -2.52
C GLY A 259 5.39 22.54 -1.20
N HIS A 260 5.42 23.55 -0.34
CA HIS A 260 6.06 23.55 0.96
C HIS A 260 5.49 22.44 1.86
N SER A 261 4.18 22.42 2.07
CA SER A 261 3.53 21.42 2.94
C SER A 261 3.85 19.98 2.51
N GLN A 262 3.95 19.72 1.20
CA GLN A 262 4.34 18.39 0.69
C GLN A 262 5.81 18.05 0.97
N ARG A 263 6.73 19.04 0.86
CA ARG A 263 8.15 18.83 1.19
C ARG A 263 8.34 18.61 2.68
N VAL A 264 7.67 19.41 3.52
CA VAL A 264 7.66 19.23 4.99
C VAL A 264 7.13 17.84 5.34
N GLY A 265 6.03 17.39 4.76
CA GLY A 265 5.48 16.04 4.97
C GLY A 265 6.48 14.93 4.66
N LYS A 266 7.26 15.03 3.59
CA LYS A 266 8.31 14.06 3.26
C LYS A 266 9.43 14.01 4.30
N ILE A 267 9.82 15.17 4.85
CA ILE A 267 10.83 15.26 5.92
C ILE A 267 10.27 14.67 7.21
N VAL A 268 9.04 15.02 7.56
CA VAL A 268 8.31 14.46 8.72
C VAL A 268 8.24 12.93 8.63
N GLU A 269 7.81 12.37 7.49
CA GLU A 269 7.75 10.91 7.30
C GLU A 269 9.13 10.25 7.48
N MET A 270 10.18 10.86 6.94
CA MET A 270 11.54 10.36 7.06
C MET A 270 12.01 10.32 8.52
N ILE A 271 11.79 11.39 9.29
CA ILE A 271 12.12 11.48 10.71
C ILE A 271 11.32 10.46 11.51
N ALA A 272 9.99 10.42 11.33
CA ALA A 272 9.08 9.57 12.07
C ALA A 272 9.37 8.07 11.85
N ARG A 273 9.72 7.65 10.61
CA ARG A 273 10.16 6.29 10.31
C ARG A 273 11.47 5.93 11.00
N GLU A 274 12.45 6.83 11.01
CA GLU A 274 13.71 6.62 11.73
C GLU A 274 13.51 6.50 13.24
N MET A 275 12.59 7.27 13.80
CA MET A 275 12.17 7.18 15.19
C MET A 275 11.29 5.94 15.49
N LYS A 276 11.04 5.08 14.48
CA LYS A 276 10.22 3.86 14.59
C LYS A 276 8.80 4.13 15.11
N MET A 277 8.23 5.26 14.76
CA MET A 277 6.83 5.57 15.07
C MET A 277 5.90 4.62 14.31
N ASN A 278 4.75 4.30 14.87
CA ASN A 278 3.77 3.45 14.19
C ASN A 278 3.11 4.19 13.03
N GLU A 279 2.54 3.44 12.07
CA GLU A 279 1.96 4.01 10.85
C GLU A 279 0.81 5.00 11.12
N PHE A 280 0.02 4.78 12.17
CA PHE A 280 -1.06 5.71 12.57
C PHE A 280 -0.46 7.08 12.95
N LYS A 281 0.61 7.09 13.73
CA LYS A 281 1.29 8.31 14.15
C LYS A 281 1.96 9.03 12.97
N ILE A 282 2.54 8.27 12.03
CA ILE A 282 3.11 8.83 10.80
C ILE A 282 2.01 9.49 9.94
N GLU A 283 0.85 8.85 9.79
CA GLU A 283 -0.29 9.43 9.05
C GLU A 283 -0.79 10.71 9.71
N MET A 284 -0.91 10.72 11.04
CA MET A 284 -1.30 11.90 11.83
C MET A 284 -0.32 13.06 11.64
N LEU A 285 0.98 12.79 11.75
CA LEU A 285 2.03 13.80 11.55
C LEU A 285 2.04 14.35 10.12
N ASN A 286 1.85 13.50 9.12
CA ASN A 286 1.72 13.93 7.72
C ASN A 286 0.50 14.83 7.51
N MET A 287 -0.64 14.50 8.12
CA MET A 287 -1.82 15.36 8.04
C MET A 287 -1.58 16.71 8.73
N ALA A 288 -0.96 16.70 9.92
CA ALA A 288 -0.60 17.93 10.64
C ALA A 288 0.38 18.78 9.82
N SER A 289 1.41 18.17 9.21
CA SER A 289 2.38 18.90 8.37
C SER A 289 1.76 19.49 7.10
N MET A 290 0.72 18.86 6.55
CA MET A 290 -0.03 19.44 5.44
C MET A 290 -0.82 20.68 5.86
N MET A 291 -1.32 20.72 7.09
CA MET A 291 -2.27 21.74 7.57
C MET A 291 -1.65 22.77 8.52
N HIS A 292 -0.36 22.66 8.87
CA HIS A 292 0.28 23.49 9.91
C HIS A 292 0.13 24.99 9.60
N ASP A 293 0.16 25.36 8.34
CA ASP A 293 0.11 26.73 7.84
C ASP A 293 -1.31 27.20 7.43
N VAL A 294 -2.36 26.42 7.68
CA VAL A 294 -3.75 26.75 7.25
C VAL A 294 -4.18 28.12 7.76
N GLY A 295 -3.72 28.55 8.92
CA GLY A 295 -4.06 29.84 9.52
C GLY A 295 -3.51 31.06 8.76
N LYS A 296 -2.60 30.90 7.81
CA LYS A 296 -2.14 31.98 6.91
C LYS A 296 -3.29 32.57 6.08
N ILE A 297 -4.40 31.81 5.93
CA ILE A 297 -5.61 32.35 5.29
C ILE A 297 -6.16 33.59 5.98
N GLY A 298 -5.94 33.75 7.28
CA GLY A 298 -6.35 34.91 8.08
C GLY A 298 -5.35 36.07 8.10
N ILE A 299 -4.23 35.96 7.38
CA ILE A 299 -3.20 37.02 7.32
C ILE A 299 -3.42 37.85 6.05
N ASP A 300 -3.26 39.19 6.18
CA ASP A 300 -3.39 40.11 5.04
C ASP A 300 -2.28 39.87 4.01
N ASP A 301 -2.64 39.86 2.73
CA ASP A 301 -1.70 39.60 1.63
C ASP A 301 -0.57 40.64 1.55
N ASN A 302 -0.83 41.89 1.97
CA ASN A 302 0.17 42.95 2.01
C ASN A 302 1.28 42.66 3.05
N ILE A 303 0.96 41.95 4.11
CA ILE A 303 1.91 41.51 5.14
C ILE A 303 2.60 40.23 4.68
N LEU A 304 1.82 39.27 4.23
CA LEU A 304 2.30 37.94 3.84
C LEU A 304 3.29 37.98 2.68
N ASN A 305 3.00 38.85 1.66
CA ASN A 305 3.80 39.00 0.44
C ASN A 305 4.68 40.25 0.42
N LYS A 306 4.94 40.89 1.56
CA LYS A 306 5.72 42.11 1.64
C LYS A 306 7.13 41.92 1.10
N PRO A 307 7.55 42.66 0.09
CA PRO A 307 8.91 42.62 -0.44
C PRO A 307 9.87 43.36 0.53
N GLY A 308 10.46 42.67 1.48
CA GLY A 308 11.41 43.25 2.42
C GLY A 308 11.25 42.80 3.86
N LYS A 309 11.92 43.50 4.76
CA LYS A 309 11.83 43.17 6.21
C LYS A 309 10.48 43.61 6.77
N LEU A 310 9.88 42.71 7.55
CA LEU A 310 8.67 42.99 8.32
C LEU A 310 9.00 43.92 9.49
N THR A 311 8.06 44.79 9.87
CA THR A 311 8.08 45.46 11.15
C THR A 311 7.76 44.49 12.28
N ASP A 312 8.01 44.86 13.51
CA ASP A 312 7.69 44.02 14.67
C ASP A 312 6.19 43.70 14.77
N ASP A 313 5.33 44.68 14.46
CA ASP A 313 3.87 44.51 14.46
C ASP A 313 3.40 43.56 13.34
N GLU A 314 3.96 43.71 12.13
CA GLU A 314 3.67 42.80 11.01
C GLU A 314 4.13 41.38 11.33
N PHE A 315 5.31 41.25 11.94
CA PHE A 315 5.81 39.94 12.34
C PHE A 315 4.96 39.32 13.46
N ASN A 316 4.49 40.11 14.42
CA ASN A 316 3.53 39.66 15.43
C ASN A 316 2.19 39.22 14.80
N THR A 317 1.73 39.91 13.75
CA THR A 317 0.55 39.49 13.00
C THR A 317 0.76 38.12 12.34
N ILE A 318 1.92 37.88 11.73
CA ILE A 318 2.22 36.55 11.15
C ILE A 318 2.26 35.46 12.25
N LYS A 319 2.81 35.76 13.42
CA LYS A 319 2.86 34.83 14.56
C LYS A 319 1.47 34.37 15.04
N MET A 320 0.41 35.01 14.61
CA MET A 320 -0.95 34.58 14.97
C MET A 320 -1.47 33.41 14.13
N HIS A 321 -0.81 33.06 12.98
CA HIS A 321 -1.34 32.01 12.11
C HIS A 321 -1.50 30.63 12.78
N PRO A 322 -0.66 30.18 13.75
CA PRO A 322 -0.89 28.91 14.42
C PRO A 322 -2.19 28.92 15.25
N GLU A 323 -2.48 30.04 15.92
CA GLU A 323 -3.71 30.21 16.68
C GLU A 323 -4.94 30.32 15.75
N ILE A 324 -4.84 31.04 14.64
CA ILE A 324 -5.87 31.11 13.62
C ILE A 324 -6.13 29.72 13.06
N GLY A 325 -5.08 28.96 12.72
CA GLY A 325 -5.16 27.58 12.26
C GLY A 325 -5.86 26.68 13.25
N TYR A 326 -5.50 26.75 14.52
CA TYR A 326 -6.19 26.07 15.60
C TYR A 326 -7.69 26.39 15.61
N ASN A 327 -8.05 27.67 15.54
CA ASN A 327 -9.46 28.09 15.56
C ASN A 327 -10.25 27.63 14.34
N ILE A 328 -9.62 27.51 13.16
CA ILE A 328 -10.25 26.96 11.95
C ILE A 328 -10.52 25.44 12.11
N LEU A 329 -9.60 24.70 12.71
CA LEU A 329 -9.64 23.26 12.73
C LEU A 329 -10.33 22.66 13.96
N LYS A 330 -10.45 23.38 15.07
CA LYS A 330 -10.93 22.84 16.37
C LYS A 330 -12.32 22.21 16.32
N ASP A 331 -13.19 22.66 15.42
CA ASP A 331 -14.55 22.15 15.28
C ASP A 331 -14.68 21.06 14.19
N VAL A 332 -13.57 20.70 13.53
CA VAL A 332 -13.55 19.66 12.51
C VAL A 332 -13.34 18.30 13.16
N LYS A 333 -14.39 17.46 13.14
CA LYS A 333 -14.32 16.09 13.64
C LYS A 333 -13.19 15.31 12.96
N ASN A 334 -12.54 14.44 13.70
CA ASN A 334 -11.40 13.61 13.28
C ASN A 334 -10.05 14.35 13.10
N LEU A 335 -9.96 15.63 13.45
CA LEU A 335 -8.70 16.38 13.46
C LEU A 335 -8.18 16.65 14.88
N GLU A 336 -8.88 16.22 15.92
CA GLU A 336 -8.56 16.47 17.33
C GLU A 336 -7.10 16.08 17.66
N SER A 337 -6.58 15.02 17.05
CA SER A 337 -5.21 14.53 17.25
C SER A 337 -4.12 15.41 16.64
N ILE A 338 -4.48 16.31 15.72
CA ILE A 338 -3.49 17.16 15.02
C ILE A 338 -3.60 18.65 15.36
N ILE A 339 -4.69 19.07 15.97
CA ILE A 339 -4.97 20.49 16.25
C ILE A 339 -3.86 21.10 17.11
N ASP A 340 -3.42 20.39 18.16
CA ASP A 340 -2.34 20.84 19.02
C ASP A 340 -1.00 20.93 18.28
N LEU A 341 -0.77 20.03 17.30
CA LEU A 341 0.42 20.08 16.46
C LEU A 341 0.43 21.31 15.55
N VAL A 342 -0.73 21.66 14.98
CA VAL A 342 -0.90 22.88 14.18
C VAL A 342 -0.72 24.12 15.04
N ARG A 343 -1.26 24.15 16.27
CA ARG A 343 -1.10 25.29 17.17
C ARG A 343 0.34 25.54 17.58
N HIS A 344 1.10 24.46 17.85
CA HIS A 344 2.40 24.55 18.52
C HIS A 344 3.61 24.30 17.58
N HIS A 345 3.44 24.22 16.27
CA HIS A 345 4.53 23.89 15.35
C HIS A 345 5.67 24.93 15.30
N HIS A 346 5.48 26.11 15.85
CA HIS A 346 6.51 27.13 16.04
C HIS A 346 7.03 27.24 17.49
N GLU A 347 6.59 26.34 18.36
CA GLU A 347 7.19 26.25 19.69
C GLU A 347 8.61 25.68 19.60
N ARG A 348 9.44 26.04 20.55
CA ARG A 348 10.84 25.68 20.60
C ARG A 348 11.11 24.73 21.76
N TYR A 349 12.15 23.94 21.65
CA TYR A 349 12.58 23.02 22.72
C TYR A 349 12.84 23.75 24.05
N ASP A 350 13.38 24.98 24.00
CA ASP A 350 13.70 25.82 25.14
C ASP A 350 12.53 26.67 25.66
N GLY A 351 11.32 26.53 25.11
CA GLY A 351 10.12 27.29 25.49
C GLY A 351 10.13 28.76 25.07
N ARG A 352 11.02 29.17 24.14
CA ARG A 352 11.08 30.54 23.61
C ARG A 352 10.38 30.69 22.27
N GLY A 353 9.49 29.76 21.94
CA GLY A 353 8.68 29.77 20.74
C GLY A 353 7.39 30.56 20.89
N TYR A 354 6.45 30.31 20.03
CA TYR A 354 5.11 30.91 20.04
C TYR A 354 4.07 29.89 19.54
N PRO A 355 2.78 30.03 19.87
CA PRO A 355 2.11 31.15 20.53
C PRO A 355 2.17 31.14 22.06
N ASP A 356 2.37 29.95 22.70
CA ASP A 356 2.14 29.77 24.14
C ASP A 356 3.47 29.79 24.97
N GLY A 357 4.64 29.75 24.31
CA GLY A 357 5.96 29.69 24.96
C GLY A 357 6.19 28.36 25.67
N LYS A 358 5.62 27.27 25.21
CA LYS A 358 5.74 25.92 25.75
C LYS A 358 7.02 25.23 25.27
N GLY A 359 7.67 24.50 26.16
CA GLY A 359 8.89 23.75 25.86
C GLY A 359 8.70 22.24 25.87
N LYS A 360 9.85 21.56 25.97
CA LYS A 360 9.92 20.08 25.89
C LYS A 360 9.11 19.36 26.99
N ASP A 361 8.91 19.98 28.12
CA ASP A 361 8.23 19.38 29.27
C ASP A 361 6.70 19.48 29.14
N ASP A 362 6.20 20.38 28.27
CA ASP A 362 4.79 20.68 28.08
C ASP A 362 4.25 20.07 26.78
N LEU A 363 5.11 19.76 25.80
CA LEU A 363 4.72 19.36 24.45
C LEU A 363 5.20 17.96 24.09
N SER A 364 4.42 17.26 23.29
CA SER A 364 4.84 15.98 22.74
C SER A 364 5.98 16.16 21.73
N ILE A 365 6.83 15.14 21.60
CA ILE A 365 7.92 15.11 20.62
C ILE A 365 7.42 15.32 19.18
N ASP A 366 6.15 15.04 18.90
CA ASP A 366 5.49 15.16 17.61
C ASP A 366 5.51 16.61 17.10
N VAL A 367 5.32 17.58 18.00
CA VAL A 367 5.42 19.02 17.68
C VAL A 367 6.80 19.32 17.12
N PHE A 368 7.85 18.83 17.79
CA PHE A 368 9.24 19.09 17.40
C PHE A 368 9.65 18.38 16.10
N VAL A 369 8.96 17.30 15.73
CA VAL A 369 9.16 16.66 14.40
C VAL A 369 8.68 17.60 13.28
N ILE A 370 7.51 18.20 13.43
CA ILE A 370 6.97 19.16 12.45
C ILE A 370 7.83 20.43 12.45
N GLN A 371 8.16 20.97 13.62
CA GLN A 371 8.97 22.17 13.79
C GLN A 371 10.35 22.04 13.11
N LEU A 372 11.05 20.93 13.29
CA LEU A 372 12.33 20.72 12.62
C LEU A 372 12.16 20.56 11.10
N ALA A 373 11.14 19.82 10.66
CA ALA A 373 10.88 19.59 9.24
C ALA A 373 10.54 20.90 8.49
N ASP A 374 9.72 21.75 9.09
CA ASP A 374 9.42 23.09 8.58
C ASP A 374 10.67 23.95 8.50
N ALA A 375 11.48 24.00 9.57
CA ALA A 375 12.74 24.75 9.58
C ALA A 375 13.71 24.26 8.50
N ILE A 376 13.81 22.96 8.25
CA ILE A 376 14.68 22.39 7.20
C ILE A 376 14.17 22.81 5.81
N ASP A 377 12.87 22.69 5.53
CA ASP A 377 12.33 23.14 4.25
C ASP A 377 12.53 24.63 4.05
N ALA A 378 12.30 25.40 5.10
CA ALA A 378 12.56 26.84 5.09
C ALA A 378 14.03 27.19 4.80
N MET A 379 14.99 26.40 5.30
CA MET A 379 16.43 26.60 5.05
C MET A 379 16.86 26.15 3.64
N THR A 380 16.24 25.10 3.12
CA THR A 380 16.61 24.50 1.82
C THR A 380 15.88 25.09 0.63
N THR A 381 14.97 26.05 0.84
CA THR A 381 14.20 26.71 -0.23
C THR A 381 14.63 28.18 -0.37
N ASP A 382 14.70 28.69 -1.61
CA ASP A 382 14.96 30.11 -1.89
C ASP A 382 13.85 30.99 -1.33
N ARG A 383 14.23 32.06 -0.64
CA ARG A 383 13.32 33.10 -0.15
C ARG A 383 13.72 34.48 -0.71
N PRO A 384 12.82 35.48 -0.76
CA PRO A 384 13.08 36.78 -1.40
C PRO A 384 14.35 37.47 -0.94
N TYR A 385 14.72 37.21 0.31
CA TYR A 385 15.85 37.86 0.98
C TYR A 385 17.01 36.91 1.29
N ARG A 386 16.90 35.62 0.89
CA ARG A 386 17.95 34.60 1.17
C ARG A 386 17.87 33.44 0.19
N LYS A 387 18.99 33.07 -0.40
CA LYS A 387 19.12 31.82 -1.15
C LYS A 387 19.04 30.59 -0.22
N ALA A 388 18.67 29.47 -0.78
CA ALA A 388 18.71 28.20 -0.10
C ALA A 388 20.11 27.92 0.45
N LEU A 389 20.18 27.38 1.66
CA LEU A 389 21.42 26.93 2.28
C LEU A 389 21.88 25.61 1.66
N SER A 390 23.18 25.40 1.59
CA SER A 390 23.75 24.10 1.26
C SER A 390 23.41 23.05 2.33
N LYS A 391 23.55 21.79 1.96
CA LYS A 391 23.31 20.69 2.90
C LYS A 391 24.19 20.79 4.15
N GLU A 392 25.44 21.15 3.95
CA GLU A 392 26.44 21.35 5.02
C GLU A 392 26.04 22.49 5.96
N GLU A 393 25.56 23.61 5.41
CA GLU A 393 25.09 24.75 6.19
C GLU A 393 23.83 24.37 7.00
N VAL A 394 22.88 23.67 6.39
CA VAL A 394 21.69 23.18 7.11
C VAL A 394 22.10 22.25 8.25
N MET A 395 23.02 21.31 8.01
CA MET A 395 23.52 20.40 9.04
C MET A 395 24.20 21.16 10.17
N PHE A 396 24.97 22.17 9.86
CA PHE A 396 25.61 23.03 10.85
C PHE A 396 24.56 23.75 11.72
N GLU A 397 23.55 24.38 11.11
CA GLU A 397 22.51 25.12 11.82
C GLU A 397 21.67 24.20 12.74
N ILE A 398 21.22 23.04 12.26
CA ILE A 398 20.43 22.12 13.10
C ILE A 398 21.23 21.55 14.27
N HIS A 399 22.54 21.29 14.08
CA HIS A 399 23.41 20.89 15.17
C HIS A 399 23.64 22.02 16.19
N LYS A 400 23.90 23.21 15.73
CA LYS A 400 24.15 24.40 16.56
C LYS A 400 22.98 24.72 17.49
N TYR A 401 21.75 24.56 16.98
CA TYR A 401 20.52 24.86 17.70
C TYR A 401 19.84 23.62 18.33
N SER A 402 20.49 22.48 18.28
CA SER A 402 20.02 21.27 18.98
C SER A 402 20.06 21.50 20.50
N GLY A 403 19.01 21.19 21.22
CA GLY A 403 18.85 21.43 22.66
C GLY A 403 18.39 22.84 23.01
N THR A 404 18.21 23.72 22.03
CA THR A 404 17.64 25.07 22.22
C THR A 404 16.40 25.27 21.34
N GLN A 405 16.55 25.45 20.05
CA GLN A 405 15.41 25.51 19.13
C GLN A 405 14.86 24.13 18.85
N PHE A 406 15.74 23.16 18.51
CA PHE A 406 15.37 21.84 18.03
C PHE A 406 15.51 20.77 19.10
N HIS A 407 14.60 19.79 19.08
CA HIS A 407 14.69 18.65 20.00
C HIS A 407 15.84 17.72 19.59
N PRO A 408 16.79 17.40 20.50
CA PRO A 408 18.00 16.63 20.16
C PRO A 408 17.73 15.29 19.52
N ALA A 409 16.78 14.50 20.04
CA ALA A 409 16.45 13.19 19.47
C ALA A 409 15.83 13.29 18.07
N VAL A 410 15.11 14.37 17.73
CA VAL A 410 14.55 14.60 16.41
C VAL A 410 15.65 14.98 15.41
N VAL A 411 16.61 15.81 15.84
CA VAL A 411 17.81 16.15 15.04
C VAL A 411 18.62 14.90 14.74
N GLU A 412 18.89 14.06 15.74
CA GLU A 412 19.61 12.80 15.56
C GLU A 412 18.90 11.87 14.58
N ALA A 413 17.58 11.71 14.71
CA ALA A 413 16.77 10.90 13.79
C ALA A 413 16.86 11.39 12.35
N TYR A 414 16.77 12.71 12.11
CA TYR A 414 16.93 13.29 10.78
C TYR A 414 18.30 12.97 10.17
N ILE A 415 19.38 13.16 10.93
CA ILE A 415 20.74 12.90 10.49
C ILE A 415 20.93 11.41 10.12
N ASN A 416 20.44 10.51 10.98
CA ASN A 416 20.53 9.06 10.75
C ASN A 416 19.74 8.64 9.51
N ALA A 417 18.57 9.22 9.30
CA ALA A 417 17.76 8.95 8.12
C ALA A 417 18.46 9.41 6.82
N LEU A 418 19.13 10.55 6.82
CA LEU A 418 19.92 11.02 5.68
C LEU A 418 21.09 10.08 5.36
N LYS A 419 21.87 9.66 6.36
CA LYS A 419 22.99 8.71 6.17
C LYS A 419 22.54 7.40 5.53
N LYS A 420 21.36 6.86 5.92
CA LYS A 420 20.80 5.64 5.35
C LYS A 420 20.33 5.79 3.89
N ARG A 421 20.03 6.99 3.44
CA ARG A 421 19.66 7.25 2.03
C ARG A 421 20.85 7.38 1.10
N GLU A 422 22.02 7.69 1.65
CA GLU A 422 23.27 7.87 0.88
C GLU A 422 24.12 6.60 0.84
N SER A 423 23.87 5.64 1.71
CA SER A 423 24.44 4.29 1.70
C SER A 423 23.60 3.33 0.82
#